data_ebd7c373abf95441ecd65fef0274a101
#
_entry.id   ebd7c373abf95441ecd65fef0274a101
#
_cell.length_a   1.000
_cell.length_b   1.000
_cell.length_c   1.000
_cell.angle_alpha   90.00
_cell.angle_beta   90.00
_cell.angle_gamma   90.00
#
_symmetry.space_group_name_H-M   'P 1'
#
loop_
_entity.id
_entity.type
_entity.pdbx_description
1 polymer ?
#
loop_
_entity_poly.entity_id
_entity_poly.type
_entity_poly.pdbx_seq_one_letter_code
_entity_poly.pdbx_strand_id
1 'polypeptide(L)'
;MAFDKTTANKEIIFERRFSYPEAPHNIHMMWSLDAYDAGSWNGVYPTQNLVDAYETTDGKLIDDPTNTLYDPQNPYANRDKRFYQSLLYNGSMWETNEINIVTNTVDESKNGSCKPRLGKARCGYGLRKFIEELDPSTNIYGGYAQSNNFPYFRYAEILLNYAEARNEASSTPDQSVYDAINQVRA
;
A
#
# COMPACT_ATOMS: atom_id res chain seq x y z
N MET A 1 2.48 -6.19 -0.90
CA MET A 1 3.18 -7.21 -0.10
C MET A 1 2.12 -8.22 0.30
N ALA A 2 2.06 -9.34 -0.40
CA ALA A 2 1.25 -10.46 0.04
C ALA A 2 1.90 -11.00 1.33
N PHE A 3 1.17 -11.01 2.43
CA PHE A 3 1.68 -11.65 3.64
C PHE A 3 1.77 -13.15 3.37
N ASP A 4 2.98 -13.67 3.48
CA ASP A 4 3.22 -15.09 3.31
C ASP A 4 2.38 -15.87 4.34
N LYS A 5 1.49 -16.72 3.84
CA LYS A 5 0.62 -17.58 4.67
C LYS A 5 1.37 -18.77 5.29
N THR A 6 2.67 -18.87 5.04
CA THR A 6 3.47 -19.99 5.60
C THR A 6 3.68 -19.80 7.10
N THR A 7 3.74 -20.89 7.82
CA THR A 7 4.00 -20.95 9.27
C THR A 7 5.39 -20.43 9.66
N ALA A 8 6.22 -20.05 8.70
CA ALA A 8 7.59 -19.58 8.89
C ALA A 8 7.73 -18.05 8.89
N ASN A 9 6.62 -17.30 8.77
CA ASN A 9 6.69 -15.83 8.79
C ASN A 9 6.99 -15.32 10.20
N LYS A 10 8.23 -14.90 10.42
CA LYS A 10 8.72 -14.38 11.72
C LYS A 10 8.28 -12.93 11.99
N GLU A 11 7.69 -12.27 11.01
CA GLU A 11 7.24 -10.89 11.11
C GLU A 11 5.88 -10.78 11.82
N ILE A 12 5.01 -11.78 11.65
CA ILE A 12 3.66 -11.78 12.21
C ILE A 12 3.67 -12.40 13.61
N ILE A 13 3.28 -11.63 14.62
CA ILE A 13 3.13 -12.08 16.00
C ILE A 13 1.70 -12.55 16.25
N PHE A 14 0.72 -11.75 15.80
CA PHE A 14 -0.69 -12.08 15.97
C PHE A 14 -1.49 -11.61 14.76
N GLU A 15 -2.31 -12.52 14.20
CA GLU A 15 -3.16 -12.25 13.05
C GLU A 15 -4.53 -12.88 13.19
N ARG A 16 -5.53 -12.28 12.56
CA ARG A 16 -6.78 -12.97 12.26
C ARG A 16 -6.62 -13.70 10.93
N ARG A 17 -6.85 -15.00 10.98
CA ARG A 17 -6.85 -15.83 9.77
C ARG A 17 -8.21 -15.78 9.10
N PHE A 18 -8.17 -15.74 7.79
CA PHE A 18 -9.33 -15.87 6.92
C PHE A 18 -9.13 -17.04 5.97
N SER A 19 -10.22 -17.68 5.60
CA SER A 19 -10.20 -18.81 4.64
C SER A 19 -11.42 -18.74 3.75
N TYR A 20 -11.26 -19.13 2.51
CA TYR A 20 -12.37 -19.30 1.59
C TYR A 20 -12.64 -20.81 1.41
N PRO A 21 -13.89 -21.24 1.38
CA PRO A 21 -15.14 -20.44 1.50
C PRO A 21 -15.64 -20.21 2.93
N GLU A 22 -14.97 -20.77 3.96
CA GLU A 22 -15.50 -20.89 5.32
C GLU A 22 -15.60 -19.56 6.06
N ALA A 23 -14.60 -18.69 5.92
CA ALA A 23 -14.49 -17.43 6.64
C ALA A 23 -13.77 -16.35 5.81
N PRO A 24 -14.31 -15.93 4.67
CA PRO A 24 -13.72 -14.87 3.86
C PRO A 24 -13.99 -13.49 4.46
N HIS A 25 -13.32 -12.47 3.89
CA HIS A 25 -13.65 -11.06 4.12
C HIS A 25 -13.88 -10.32 2.81
N ASN A 26 -14.34 -9.08 2.88
CA ASN A 26 -14.70 -8.26 1.73
C ASN A 26 -13.90 -6.94 1.64
N ILE A 27 -12.71 -6.89 2.23
CA ILE A 27 -11.87 -5.67 2.25
C ILE A 27 -11.58 -5.19 0.84
N HIS A 28 -11.32 -6.10 -0.09
CA HIS A 28 -11.05 -5.75 -1.49
C HIS A 28 -12.21 -4.97 -2.10
N MET A 29 -13.44 -5.44 -1.96
CA MET A 29 -14.62 -4.76 -2.47
C MET A 29 -14.75 -3.34 -1.88
N MET A 30 -14.44 -3.18 -0.61
CA MET A 30 -14.61 -1.90 0.10
C MET A 30 -13.50 -0.90 -0.19
N TRP A 31 -12.26 -1.36 -0.39
CA TRP A 31 -11.06 -0.53 -0.41
C TRP A 31 -10.39 -0.42 -1.77
N SER A 32 -10.62 -1.37 -2.68
CA SER A 32 -10.00 -1.31 -4.00
C SER A 32 -10.58 -0.19 -4.87
N LEU A 33 -9.80 0.25 -5.82
CA LEU A 33 -10.29 1.14 -6.88
C LEU A 33 -11.39 0.43 -7.67
N ASP A 34 -12.49 1.12 -7.93
CA ASP A 34 -13.64 0.63 -8.72
C ASP A 34 -13.29 0.28 -10.18
N ALA A 35 -12.05 0.50 -10.53
CA ALA A 35 -11.53 0.26 -11.86
C ALA A 35 -11.50 -1.21 -12.26
N TYR A 36 -11.47 -2.11 -11.28
CA TYR A 36 -11.21 -3.52 -11.52
C TYR A 36 -12.43 -4.36 -11.66
N ASP A 37 -13.42 -4.06 -10.90
CA ASP A 37 -14.59 -4.91 -10.87
C ASP A 37 -15.84 -4.07 -10.64
N ALA A 38 -16.88 -4.38 -11.38
CA ALA A 38 -18.18 -3.73 -11.33
C ALA A 38 -18.86 -3.82 -9.94
N GLY A 39 -18.14 -3.57 -8.88
CA GLY A 39 -18.65 -3.74 -7.51
C GLY A 39 -17.76 -3.17 -6.42
N SER A 40 -16.55 -2.77 -6.71
CA SER A 40 -15.68 -2.12 -5.74
C SER A 40 -16.20 -0.73 -5.39
N TRP A 41 -16.12 -0.36 -4.12
CA TRP A 41 -16.73 0.88 -3.61
C TRP A 41 -15.74 2.02 -3.46
N ASN A 42 -14.44 1.75 -3.55
CA ASN A 42 -13.38 2.75 -3.31
C ASN A 42 -13.69 3.60 -2.07
N GLY A 43 -14.05 2.94 -0.98
CA GLY A 43 -14.52 3.59 0.25
C GLY A 43 -13.40 4.15 1.11
N VAL A 44 -12.17 3.71 0.87
CA VAL A 44 -10.98 4.15 1.61
C VAL A 44 -9.89 4.53 0.61
N TYR A 45 -9.39 5.74 0.72
CA TYR A 45 -8.35 6.26 -0.17
C TYR A 45 -7.35 7.13 0.58
N PRO A 46 -6.09 7.13 0.15
CA PRO A 46 -5.04 7.97 0.72
C PRO A 46 -5.32 9.45 0.48
N THR A 47 -4.99 10.27 1.47
CA THR A 47 -4.99 11.73 1.31
C THR A 47 -3.71 12.19 0.62
N GLN A 48 -3.73 13.39 0.01
CA GLN A 48 -2.52 13.99 -0.55
C GLN A 48 -1.43 14.15 0.51
N ASN A 49 -1.79 14.53 1.74
CA ASN A 49 -0.82 14.67 2.83
C ASN A 49 -0.07 13.36 3.13
N LEU A 50 -0.76 12.21 3.06
CA LEU A 50 -0.10 10.92 3.21
C LEU A 50 0.83 10.63 2.03
N VAL A 51 0.42 10.95 0.81
CA VAL A 51 1.25 10.80 -0.40
C VAL A 51 2.51 11.64 -0.30
N ASP A 52 2.40 12.88 0.18
CA ASP A 52 3.51 13.81 0.31
C ASP A 52 4.47 13.43 1.45
N ALA A 53 3.96 12.79 2.49
CA ALA A 53 4.76 12.34 3.65
C ALA A 53 5.75 11.20 3.34
N TYR A 54 5.60 10.52 2.19
CA TYR A 54 6.61 9.55 1.78
C TYR A 54 7.87 10.26 1.30
N GLU A 55 9.01 9.77 1.76
CA GLU A 55 10.34 10.25 1.38
C GLU A 55 10.72 9.83 -0.05
N THR A 56 11.78 10.42 -0.57
CA THR A 56 12.52 9.91 -1.74
C THR A 56 13.46 8.78 -1.34
N THR A 57 14.05 8.10 -2.31
CA THR A 57 14.93 6.93 -2.08
C THR A 57 16.17 7.23 -1.25
N ASP A 58 16.54 8.49 -1.11
CA ASP A 58 17.64 8.97 -0.24
C ASP A 58 17.18 9.36 1.17
N GLY A 59 15.90 9.14 1.50
CA GLY A 59 15.32 9.40 2.83
C GLY A 59 14.98 10.86 3.12
N LYS A 60 14.84 11.69 2.08
CA LYS A 60 14.44 13.10 2.22
C LYS A 60 12.97 13.28 1.92
N LEU A 61 12.32 14.18 2.65
CA LEU A 61 10.97 14.63 2.33
C LEU A 61 10.94 15.38 0.99
N ILE A 62 9.80 15.41 0.34
CA ILE A 62 9.64 16.07 -0.98
C ILE A 62 9.80 17.59 -0.91
N ASP A 63 9.58 18.20 0.23
CA ASP A 63 9.73 19.63 0.51
C ASP A 63 11.09 19.99 1.15
N ASP A 64 11.97 19.01 1.37
CA ASP A 64 13.32 19.28 1.85
C ASP A 64 14.10 20.09 0.78
N PRO A 65 14.60 21.29 1.10
CA PRO A 65 15.32 22.14 0.14
C PRO A 65 16.62 21.51 -0.39
N THR A 66 17.11 20.46 0.26
CA THR A 66 18.29 19.69 -0.18
C THR A 66 17.94 18.46 -1.00
N ASN A 67 16.65 18.18 -1.20
CA ASN A 67 16.20 17.05 -2.02
C ASN A 67 16.39 17.37 -3.50
N THR A 68 17.22 16.58 -4.17
CA THR A 68 17.51 16.69 -5.61
C THR A 68 16.86 15.58 -6.45
N LEU A 69 16.19 14.63 -5.79
CA LEU A 69 15.57 13.48 -6.44
C LEU A 69 14.09 13.70 -6.76
N TYR A 70 13.43 14.59 -6.01
CA TYR A 70 12.02 14.89 -6.25
C TYR A 70 11.84 15.84 -7.42
N ASP A 71 11.01 15.42 -8.37
CA ASP A 71 10.61 16.24 -9.53
C ASP A 71 9.09 16.44 -9.49
N PRO A 72 8.60 17.68 -9.32
CA PRO A 72 7.16 17.99 -9.36
C PRO A 72 6.47 17.63 -10.69
N GLN A 73 7.21 17.51 -11.79
CA GLN A 73 6.66 17.06 -13.07
C GLN A 73 6.54 15.53 -13.16
N ASN A 74 7.28 14.82 -12.30
CA ASN A 74 7.24 13.36 -12.14
C ASN A 74 7.09 12.97 -10.67
N PRO A 75 6.01 13.36 -9.98
CA PRO A 75 5.89 13.32 -8.51
C PRO A 75 5.94 11.91 -7.92
N TYR A 76 5.81 10.90 -8.74
CA TYR A 76 5.82 9.49 -8.33
C TYR A 76 7.16 8.79 -8.59
N ALA A 77 8.12 9.45 -9.23
CA ALA A 77 9.45 8.91 -9.45
C ALA A 77 10.33 9.04 -8.19
N ASN A 78 11.29 8.13 -8.05
CA ASN A 78 12.31 8.14 -6.98
C ASN A 78 11.75 8.17 -5.54
N ARG A 79 10.53 7.67 -5.32
CA ARG A 79 9.92 7.60 -3.99
C ARG A 79 10.43 6.36 -3.24
N ASP A 80 10.33 6.39 -1.93
CA ASP A 80 10.59 5.24 -1.07
C ASP A 80 9.78 4.00 -1.49
N LYS A 81 10.35 2.82 -1.33
CA LYS A 81 9.69 1.55 -1.73
C LYS A 81 8.30 1.38 -1.09
N ARG A 82 8.11 1.88 0.14
CA ARG A 82 6.83 1.80 0.86
C ARG A 82 5.73 2.59 0.16
N PHE A 83 6.08 3.67 -0.55
CA PHE A 83 5.15 4.41 -1.39
C PHE A 83 4.49 3.49 -2.42
N TYR A 84 5.30 2.81 -3.22
CA TYR A 84 4.81 1.91 -4.27
C TYR A 84 4.08 0.67 -3.75
N GLN A 85 4.44 0.23 -2.53
CA GLN A 85 3.80 -0.91 -1.88
C GLN A 85 2.47 -0.58 -1.21
N SER A 86 2.22 0.69 -0.92
CA SER A 86 1.05 1.12 -0.15
C SER A 86 -0.01 1.80 -1.01
N LEU A 87 0.39 2.44 -2.10
CA LEU A 87 -0.44 3.34 -2.88
C LEU A 87 -0.58 2.91 -4.32
N LEU A 88 -1.76 3.17 -4.87
CA LEU A 88 -2.05 3.17 -6.30
C LEU A 88 -2.25 4.61 -6.76
N TYR A 89 -1.63 4.98 -7.86
CA TYR A 89 -1.63 6.33 -8.42
C TYR A 89 -1.73 6.27 -9.95
N ASN A 90 -1.93 7.38 -10.58
CA ASN A 90 -2.02 7.44 -12.05
C ASN A 90 -0.72 6.97 -12.71
N GLY A 91 -0.81 5.98 -13.60
CA GLY A 91 0.34 5.34 -14.24
C GLY A 91 0.95 4.19 -13.45
N SER A 92 0.47 3.89 -12.24
CA SER A 92 0.93 2.70 -11.51
C SER A 92 0.35 1.43 -12.12
N MET A 93 1.09 0.32 -11.99
CA MET A 93 0.61 -0.98 -12.41
C MET A 93 -0.19 -1.67 -11.30
N TRP A 94 -1.32 -2.22 -11.66
CA TRP A 94 -2.11 -3.13 -10.84
C TRP A 94 -2.31 -4.42 -11.65
N GLU A 95 -1.77 -5.51 -11.12
CA GLU A 95 -1.67 -6.76 -11.90
C GLU A 95 -1.00 -6.53 -13.26
N THR A 96 -1.70 -6.72 -14.35
CA THR A 96 -1.20 -6.53 -15.73
C THR A 96 -1.62 -5.19 -16.35
N ASN A 97 -2.34 -4.35 -15.60
CA ASN A 97 -2.99 -3.16 -16.14
C ASN A 97 -2.40 -1.87 -15.55
N GLU A 98 -2.25 -0.87 -16.38
CA GLU A 98 -1.89 0.48 -15.95
C GLU A 98 -3.13 1.23 -15.43
N ILE A 99 -3.00 1.84 -14.24
CA ILE A 99 -4.06 2.66 -13.65
C ILE A 99 -4.10 4.03 -14.30
N ASN A 100 -5.24 4.41 -14.84
CA ASN A 100 -5.50 5.76 -15.33
C ASN A 100 -6.61 6.41 -14.48
N ILE A 101 -6.22 7.30 -13.58
CA ILE A 101 -7.13 8.02 -12.67
C ILE A 101 -7.56 9.39 -13.23
N VAL A 102 -6.78 9.95 -14.16
CA VAL A 102 -6.90 11.35 -14.57
C VAL A 102 -7.99 11.58 -15.60
N THR A 103 -8.29 10.59 -16.43
CA THR A 103 -9.22 10.81 -17.53
C THR A 103 -10.60 10.23 -17.25
N ASN A 104 -11.58 11.10 -17.11
CA ASN A 104 -12.99 10.76 -17.36
C ASN A 104 -13.25 10.32 -18.82
N THR A 105 -12.23 10.26 -19.65
CA THR A 105 -12.31 9.82 -21.03
C THR A 105 -11.95 8.34 -21.10
N VAL A 106 -12.87 7.56 -21.54
CA VAL A 106 -12.68 6.17 -21.89
C VAL A 106 -11.76 6.10 -23.10
N ASP A 107 -10.46 5.89 -22.89
CA ASP A 107 -9.59 5.45 -23.96
C ASP A 107 -9.79 3.95 -24.17
N GLU A 108 -10.76 3.61 -24.97
CA GLU A 108 -11.11 2.23 -25.30
C GLU A 108 -10.01 1.50 -26.10
N SER A 109 -9.01 2.23 -26.59
CA SER A 109 -7.92 1.66 -27.39
C SER A 109 -6.88 0.94 -26.53
N LYS A 110 -6.81 1.22 -25.24
CA LYS A 110 -5.95 0.52 -24.29
C LYS A 110 -6.76 -0.59 -23.61
N ASN A 111 -6.80 -1.73 -24.25
CA ASN A 111 -7.31 -2.97 -23.66
C ASN A 111 -6.54 -3.22 -22.36
N GLY A 112 -7.20 -3.11 -21.21
CA GLY A 112 -6.62 -3.40 -19.91
C GLY A 112 -6.35 -2.19 -19.00
N SER A 113 -6.70 -0.96 -19.39
CA SER A 113 -6.61 0.16 -18.43
C SER A 113 -7.73 0.05 -17.39
N CYS A 114 -7.37 0.12 -16.12
CA CYS A 114 -8.32 0.26 -15.03
C CYS A 114 -9.07 1.59 -15.22
N LYS A 115 -10.34 1.51 -15.54
CA LYS A 115 -11.20 2.67 -15.75
C LYS A 115 -11.82 3.04 -14.40
N PRO A 116 -11.49 4.20 -13.80
CA PRO A 116 -12.31 4.67 -12.69
C PRO A 116 -13.73 4.90 -13.23
N ARG A 117 -14.71 4.27 -12.62
CA ARG A 117 -16.10 4.63 -12.90
C ARG A 117 -16.30 6.10 -12.55
N LEU A 118 -16.84 6.85 -13.50
CA LEU A 118 -17.23 8.25 -13.36
C LEU A 118 -17.82 8.51 -11.96
N GLY A 119 -17.14 9.35 -11.18
CA GLY A 119 -17.62 9.84 -9.88
C GLY A 119 -17.11 9.14 -8.63
N LYS A 120 -16.26 8.10 -8.71
CA LYS A 120 -15.81 7.38 -7.52
C LYS A 120 -14.32 7.55 -7.15
N ALA A 121 -13.43 7.97 -8.05
CA ALA A 121 -12.06 8.35 -7.70
C ALA A 121 -12.05 9.76 -7.08
N ARG A 122 -12.41 9.88 -5.81
CA ARG A 122 -12.61 11.18 -5.16
C ARG A 122 -11.32 11.93 -4.86
N CYS A 123 -10.18 11.26 -4.82
CA CYS A 123 -8.92 11.89 -4.41
C CYS A 123 -7.73 11.60 -5.34
N GLY A 124 -7.90 10.85 -6.42
CA GLY A 124 -6.81 10.54 -7.36
C GLY A 124 -5.85 9.45 -6.91
N TYR A 125 -6.11 8.77 -5.81
CA TYR A 125 -5.28 7.70 -5.27
C TYR A 125 -6.12 6.50 -4.84
N GLY A 126 -5.49 5.32 -4.80
CA GLY A 126 -6.06 4.10 -4.26
C GLY A 126 -5.12 3.44 -3.24
N LEU A 127 -5.69 2.57 -2.41
CA LEU A 127 -4.90 1.71 -1.54
C LEU A 127 -4.42 0.49 -2.32
N ARG A 128 -3.14 0.13 -2.12
CA ARG A 128 -2.56 -1.13 -2.54
C ARG A 128 -2.41 -2.08 -1.36
N LYS A 129 -2.17 -1.53 -0.19
CA LYS A 129 -1.95 -2.29 1.04
C LYS A 129 -3.25 -2.99 1.48
N PHE A 130 -3.14 -4.25 1.92
CA PHE A 130 -4.25 -5.15 2.30
C PHE A 130 -5.17 -5.60 1.16
N ILE A 131 -4.87 -5.24 -0.07
CA ILE A 131 -5.61 -5.69 -1.24
C ILE A 131 -4.76 -6.74 -1.94
N GLU A 132 -5.34 -7.89 -2.26
CA GLU A 132 -4.65 -8.93 -3.05
C GLU A 132 -4.64 -8.54 -4.52
N GLU A 133 -3.46 -8.53 -5.12
CA GLU A 133 -3.31 -8.56 -6.57
C GLU A 133 -3.54 -10.01 -7.00
N LEU A 134 -4.74 -10.29 -7.45
CA LEU A 134 -5.15 -11.63 -7.89
C LEU A 134 -4.95 -11.74 -9.39
N ASP A 135 -4.48 -12.88 -9.84
CA ASP A 135 -4.54 -13.19 -11.27
C ASP A 135 -6.03 -13.20 -11.71
N PRO A 136 -6.41 -12.37 -12.69
CA PRO A 136 -7.79 -12.33 -13.16
C PRO A 136 -8.34 -13.70 -13.60
N SER A 137 -7.45 -14.59 -14.05
CA SER A 137 -7.81 -15.97 -14.42
C SER A 137 -8.16 -16.85 -13.23
N THR A 138 -7.70 -16.46 -12.03
CA THR A 138 -7.91 -17.17 -10.76
C THR A 138 -8.84 -16.44 -9.81
N ASN A 139 -9.38 -15.28 -10.21
CA ASN A 139 -10.32 -14.51 -9.39
C ASN A 139 -11.71 -15.21 -9.38
N ILE A 140 -11.74 -16.37 -8.73
CA ILE A 140 -12.96 -17.20 -8.56
C ILE A 140 -13.97 -16.55 -7.61
N TYR A 141 -13.65 -15.43 -6.99
CA TYR A 141 -14.46 -14.82 -5.92
C TYR A 141 -15.18 -13.55 -6.33
N GLY A 142 -14.99 -13.10 -7.57
CA GLY A 142 -15.64 -11.88 -8.08
C GLY A 142 -15.34 -10.64 -7.22
N GLY A 143 -14.15 -10.56 -6.61
CA GLY A 143 -13.75 -9.44 -5.77
C GLY A 143 -14.41 -9.37 -4.37
N TYR A 144 -15.34 -10.25 -4.07
CA TYR A 144 -16.18 -10.14 -2.87
C TYR A 144 -15.72 -10.97 -1.68
N ALA A 145 -14.87 -11.97 -1.90
CA ALA A 145 -14.46 -12.89 -0.85
C ALA A 145 -12.96 -13.15 -0.93
N GLN A 146 -12.23 -12.68 0.04
CA GLN A 146 -10.78 -12.84 0.13
C GLN A 146 -10.37 -13.57 1.39
N SER A 147 -9.17 -14.13 1.37
CA SER A 147 -8.64 -14.94 2.45
C SER A 147 -7.27 -14.46 2.95
N ASN A 148 -6.83 -13.26 2.56
CA ASN A 148 -5.59 -12.71 3.11
C ASN A 148 -5.77 -12.40 4.59
N ASN A 149 -4.80 -12.85 5.39
CA ASN A 149 -4.85 -12.68 6.83
C ASN A 149 -4.70 -11.21 7.23
N PHE A 150 -5.30 -10.81 8.35
CA PHE A 150 -5.18 -9.47 8.88
C PHE A 150 -4.24 -9.45 10.09
N PRO A 151 -3.03 -8.86 9.97
CA PRO A 151 -2.07 -8.79 11.05
C PRO A 151 -2.47 -7.70 12.06
N TYR A 152 -2.60 -8.06 13.33
CA TYR A 152 -2.78 -7.13 14.44
C TYR A 152 -1.48 -6.68 15.04
N PHE A 153 -0.54 -7.61 15.26
CA PHE A 153 0.77 -7.33 15.84
C PHE A 153 1.87 -7.92 14.97
N ARG A 154 2.87 -7.11 14.68
CA ARG A 154 4.03 -7.46 13.88
C ARG A 154 5.32 -7.16 14.64
N TYR A 155 6.38 -7.88 14.29
CA TYR A 155 7.69 -7.68 14.89
C TYR A 155 8.25 -6.25 14.66
N ALA A 156 7.94 -5.65 13.51
CA ALA A 156 8.29 -4.24 13.24
C ALA A 156 7.75 -3.28 14.31
N GLU A 157 6.53 -3.51 14.83
CA GLU A 157 5.98 -2.71 15.93
C GLU A 157 6.80 -2.83 17.20
N ILE A 158 7.24 -4.05 17.54
CA ILE A 158 8.10 -4.28 18.72
C ILE A 158 9.44 -3.54 18.58
N LEU A 159 10.03 -3.56 17.40
CA LEU A 159 11.28 -2.84 17.13
C LEU A 159 11.11 -1.31 17.27
N LEU A 160 10.01 -0.77 16.75
CA LEU A 160 9.72 0.66 16.86
C LEU A 160 9.43 1.06 18.32
N ASN A 161 8.64 0.27 19.04
CA ASN A 161 8.36 0.50 20.48
C ASN A 161 9.64 0.42 21.31
N TYR A 162 10.53 -0.53 21.00
CA TYR A 162 11.84 -0.61 21.64
C TYR A 162 12.67 0.66 21.37
N ALA A 163 12.74 1.08 20.10
CA ALA A 163 13.50 2.26 19.70
C ALA A 163 13.00 3.53 20.42
N GLU A 164 11.68 3.71 20.46
CA GLU A 164 11.04 4.83 21.15
C GLU A 164 11.33 4.80 22.66
N ALA A 165 11.01 3.69 23.32
CA ALA A 165 11.22 3.55 24.76
C ALA A 165 12.68 3.73 25.16
N ARG A 166 13.62 3.20 24.36
CA ARG A 166 15.06 3.35 24.63
C ARG A 166 15.54 4.77 24.42
N ASN A 167 15.04 5.45 23.39
CA ASN A 167 15.34 6.86 23.14
C ASN A 167 14.84 7.76 24.28
N GLU A 168 13.61 7.54 24.76
CA GLU A 168 13.04 8.31 25.88
C GLU A 168 13.75 8.03 27.20
N ALA A 169 14.23 6.81 27.43
CA ALA A 169 14.94 6.43 28.66
C ALA A 169 16.39 6.92 28.70
N SER A 170 16.93 7.43 27.61
CA SER A 170 18.34 7.80 27.46
C SER A 170 18.46 9.29 27.13
N SER A 171 19.51 9.96 27.63
CA SER A 171 19.79 11.35 27.27
C SER A 171 20.22 11.53 25.81
N THR A 172 20.76 10.47 25.21
CA THR A 172 21.13 10.39 23.79
C THR A 172 20.84 8.99 23.28
N PRO A 173 20.30 8.84 22.06
CA PRO A 173 20.05 7.52 21.47
C PRO A 173 21.38 6.78 21.26
N ASP A 174 21.42 5.53 21.68
CA ASP A 174 22.54 4.63 21.40
C ASP A 174 22.35 3.86 20.09
N GLN A 175 23.36 3.09 19.68
CA GLN A 175 23.35 2.36 18.43
C GLN A 175 22.17 1.39 18.32
N SER A 176 21.70 0.82 19.43
CA SER A 176 20.58 -0.14 19.41
C SER A 176 19.25 0.48 18.94
N VAL A 177 19.05 1.80 19.20
CA VAL A 177 17.89 2.55 18.69
C VAL A 177 17.93 2.63 17.18
N TYR A 178 19.08 2.99 16.63
CA TYR A 178 19.26 3.07 15.17
C TYR A 178 19.15 1.71 14.50
N ASP A 179 19.71 0.67 15.11
CA ASP A 179 19.66 -0.71 14.59
C ASP A 179 18.21 -1.20 14.49
N ALA A 180 17.38 -0.95 15.51
CA ALA A 180 15.98 -1.32 15.51
C ALA A 180 15.19 -0.60 14.40
N ILE A 181 15.40 0.71 14.21
CA ILE A 181 14.76 1.50 13.16
C ILE A 181 15.23 1.01 11.79
N ASN A 182 16.54 0.80 11.61
CA ASN A 182 17.12 0.39 10.33
C ASN A 182 16.64 -1.02 9.92
N GLN A 183 16.43 -1.92 10.88
CA GLN A 183 15.85 -3.23 10.60
C GLN A 183 14.43 -3.14 10.03
N VAL A 184 13.65 -2.14 10.43
CA VAL A 184 12.30 -1.90 9.86
C VAL A 184 12.38 -1.23 8.48
N ARG A 185 13.44 -0.45 8.21
CA ARG A 185 13.63 0.30 6.95
C ARG A 185 14.34 -0.49 5.85
N ALA A 186 14.93 -1.64 6.15
CA ALA A 186 15.74 -2.46 5.24
C ALA A 186 14.88 -3.18 4.10
#